data_9345db26188f3e71852314086a01aa39
#
_entry.id   9345db26188f3e71852314086a01aa39
#
_cell.length_a   1.000
_cell.length_b   1.000
_cell.length_c   1.000
_cell.angle_alpha   90.00
_cell.angle_beta   90.00
_cell.angle_gamma   90.00
#
_symmetry.space_group_name_H-M   'P 1'
#
loop_
_entity.id
_entity.type
_entity.pdbx_description
1 polymer ?
#
loop_
_entity_poly.entity_id
_entity_poly.type
_entity_poly.pdbx_seq_one_letter_code
_entity_poly.pdbx_strand_id
1 'polypeptide(L)'
;SGGGETLSLVLAKQPELYTAALMCSSQWDGAYEPVVEIKTPVYFVIGESDEYYGSEPFKKAYQQIHELYKEQGLSESEIDKLVVLDVKDKDYFEGTPVTYQHGGGYLFCRDKEIMGWLFNQ
;
A
#
# COMPACT_ATOMS: atom_id res chain seq x y z
N SER A 1 6.94 -3.75 7.62
CA SER A 1 8.30 -3.39 8.00
C SER A 1 9.29 -3.94 6.98
N GLY A 2 10.34 -4.68 7.40
CA GLY A 2 11.35 -5.18 6.47
C GLY A 2 10.81 -5.99 5.30
N GLY A 3 9.74 -6.76 5.51
CA GLY A 3 9.07 -7.49 4.45
C GLY A 3 8.48 -6.60 3.38
N GLY A 4 7.94 -5.46 3.77
CA GLY A 4 7.40 -4.47 2.82
C GLY A 4 8.49 -3.82 2.00
N GLU A 5 9.60 -3.48 2.62
CA GLU A 5 10.76 -2.94 1.90
C GLU A 5 11.26 -3.94 0.85
N THR A 6 11.39 -5.20 1.24
CA THR A 6 11.78 -6.28 0.33
C THR A 6 10.77 -6.45 -0.80
N LEU A 7 9.47 -6.45 -0.49
CA LEU A 7 8.41 -6.57 -1.49
C LEU A 7 8.47 -5.42 -2.50
N SER A 8 8.73 -4.20 -2.04
CA SER A 8 8.85 -3.05 -2.93
C SER A 8 9.99 -3.23 -3.94
N LEU A 9 11.10 -3.80 -3.51
CA LEU A 9 12.25 -4.08 -4.39
C LEU A 9 11.92 -5.17 -5.40
N VAL A 10 11.20 -6.21 -5.00
CA VAL A 10 10.76 -7.27 -5.91
C VAL A 10 9.77 -6.73 -6.93
N LEU A 11 8.81 -5.91 -6.50
CA LEU A 11 7.84 -5.28 -7.38
C LEU A 11 8.53 -4.33 -8.38
N ALA A 12 9.60 -3.68 -7.96
CA ALA A 12 10.36 -2.80 -8.86
C ALA A 12 11.12 -3.58 -9.94
N LYS A 13 11.43 -4.85 -9.71
CA LYS A 13 12.19 -5.68 -10.66
C LYS A 13 11.31 -6.63 -11.46
N GLN A 14 10.35 -7.28 -10.82
CA GLN A 14 9.52 -8.31 -11.42
C GLN A 14 8.06 -8.14 -10.98
N PRO A 15 7.41 -7.02 -11.33
CA PRO A 15 6.04 -6.76 -10.89
C PRO A 15 5.04 -7.79 -11.43
N GLU A 16 5.35 -8.45 -12.53
CA GLU A 16 4.50 -9.47 -13.15
C GLU A 16 4.33 -10.73 -12.32
N LEU A 17 5.13 -10.92 -11.28
CA LEU A 17 5.00 -12.09 -10.39
C LEU A 17 3.74 -12.04 -9.53
N TYR A 18 3.12 -10.87 -9.40
CA TYR A 18 1.99 -10.69 -8.50
C TYR A 18 0.77 -10.17 -9.23
N THR A 19 -0.41 -10.71 -8.89
CA THR A 19 -1.69 -10.21 -9.38
C THR A 19 -2.06 -8.88 -8.70
N ALA A 20 -1.68 -8.74 -7.43
CA ALA A 20 -1.87 -7.53 -6.63
C ALA A 20 -0.92 -7.57 -5.43
N ALA A 21 -0.70 -6.44 -4.80
CA ALA A 21 0.15 -6.36 -3.61
C ALA A 21 -0.53 -5.56 -2.49
N LEU A 22 -0.44 -6.07 -1.27
CA LEU A 22 -0.85 -5.39 -0.05
C LEU A 22 0.41 -5.02 0.73
N MET A 23 0.65 -3.72 0.87
CA MET A 23 1.80 -3.18 1.59
C MET A 23 1.34 -2.68 2.96
N CYS A 24 1.84 -3.30 4.02
CA CYS A 24 1.45 -2.98 5.39
C CYS A 24 2.61 -2.40 6.19
N SER A 25 2.40 -1.23 6.80
CA SER A 25 3.29 -0.67 7.83
C SER A 25 4.76 -0.67 7.43
N SER A 26 5.09 -0.07 6.29
CA SER A 26 6.45 -0.10 5.76
C SER A 26 6.75 1.15 4.93
N GLN A 27 7.71 1.05 4.04
CA GLN A 27 8.07 2.07 3.06
C GLN A 27 8.39 1.42 1.72
N TRP A 28 8.45 2.22 0.67
CA TRP A 28 8.80 1.76 -0.66
C TRP A 28 10.25 2.15 -0.98
N ASP A 29 11.08 1.16 -1.27
CA ASP A 29 12.50 1.38 -1.54
C ASP A 29 12.88 1.20 -3.01
N GLY A 30 11.97 0.71 -3.85
CA GLY A 30 12.25 0.46 -5.26
C GLY A 30 11.79 1.58 -6.19
N ALA A 31 12.00 1.38 -7.49
CA ALA A 31 11.44 2.26 -8.52
C ALA A 31 9.94 2.01 -8.66
N TYR A 32 9.20 3.03 -9.11
CA TYR A 32 7.74 2.92 -9.28
C TYR A 32 7.35 2.53 -10.71
N GLU A 33 8.19 2.87 -11.68
CA GLU A 33 7.89 2.73 -13.11
C GLU A 33 7.50 1.29 -13.52
N PRO A 34 8.20 0.24 -13.07
CA PRO A 34 7.82 -1.13 -13.47
C PRO A 34 6.39 -1.51 -13.07
N VAL A 35 5.97 -1.11 -11.88
CA VAL A 35 4.61 -1.36 -11.38
C VAL A 35 3.58 -0.65 -12.25
N VAL A 36 3.88 0.59 -12.63
CA VAL A 36 2.99 1.42 -13.45
C VAL A 36 2.91 0.90 -14.89
N GLU A 37 4.01 0.40 -15.44
CA GLU A 37 4.04 -0.14 -16.80
C GLU A 37 3.08 -1.31 -16.98
N ILE A 38 3.06 -2.25 -16.05
CA ILE A 38 2.20 -3.42 -16.16
C ILE A 38 0.92 -3.31 -15.32
N LYS A 39 0.75 -2.19 -14.61
CA LYS A 39 -0.44 -1.89 -13.82
C LYS A 39 -0.74 -2.94 -12.74
N THR A 40 0.29 -3.34 -11.98
CA THR A 40 0.10 -4.20 -10.82
C THR A 40 -0.64 -3.42 -9.74
N PRO A 41 -1.83 -3.84 -9.31
CA PRO A 41 -2.57 -3.13 -8.26
C PRO A 41 -1.84 -3.18 -6.92
N VAL A 42 -1.76 -2.04 -6.23
CA VAL A 42 -1.09 -1.93 -4.93
C VAL A 42 -1.99 -1.22 -3.93
N TYR A 43 -2.15 -1.81 -2.77
CA TYR A 43 -2.86 -1.23 -1.64
C TYR A 43 -1.87 -0.92 -0.54
N PHE A 44 -1.75 0.35 -0.19
CA PHE A 44 -0.92 0.81 0.93
C PHE A 44 -1.79 1.01 2.16
N VAL A 45 -1.48 0.36 3.27
CA VAL A 45 -2.18 0.58 4.54
C VAL A 45 -1.17 0.75 5.67
N ILE A 46 -1.37 1.76 6.49
CA ILE A 46 -0.48 2.09 7.60
C ILE A 46 -1.26 2.88 8.65
N GLY A 47 -0.85 2.75 9.90
CA GLY A 47 -1.34 3.64 10.95
C GLY A 47 -0.81 5.05 10.75
N GLU A 48 -1.66 6.06 10.98
CA GLU A 48 -1.29 7.48 10.85
C GLU A 48 -0.05 7.84 11.67
N SER A 49 0.07 7.23 12.85
CA SER A 49 1.18 7.45 13.78
C SER A 49 2.05 6.21 13.95
N ASP A 50 2.27 5.47 12.85
CA ASP A 50 3.17 4.30 12.87
C ASP A 50 4.50 4.70 13.52
N GLU A 51 4.89 3.95 14.56
CA GLU A 51 6.04 4.30 15.41
C GLU A 51 7.38 4.13 14.70
N TYR A 52 7.41 3.34 13.62
CA TYR A 52 8.64 3.09 12.87
C TYR A 52 8.82 4.00 11.67
N TYR A 53 7.77 4.13 10.84
CA TYR A 53 7.87 4.82 9.54
C TYR A 53 7.06 6.10 9.47
N GLY A 54 6.04 6.26 10.35
CA GLY A 54 5.03 7.28 10.13
C GLY A 54 4.23 6.95 8.86
N SER A 55 3.36 7.85 8.45
CA SER A 55 2.55 7.65 7.24
C SER A 55 3.15 8.31 5.99
N GLU A 56 4.15 9.18 6.15
CA GLU A 56 4.69 9.96 5.02
C GLU A 56 5.33 9.14 3.91
N PRO A 57 6.13 8.08 4.19
CA PRO A 57 6.70 7.29 3.11
C PRO A 57 5.65 6.65 2.20
N PHE A 58 4.55 6.13 2.74
CA PHE A 58 3.47 5.56 1.93
C PHE A 58 2.67 6.64 1.21
N LYS A 59 2.48 7.81 1.81
CA LYS A 59 1.86 8.94 1.12
C LYS A 59 2.68 9.36 -0.08
N LYS A 60 3.99 9.42 0.07
CA LYS A 60 4.90 9.75 -1.04
C LYS A 60 4.83 8.71 -2.15
N ALA A 61 4.88 7.42 -1.79
CA ALA A 61 4.80 6.33 -2.76
C ALA A 61 3.49 6.39 -3.54
N TYR A 62 2.39 6.59 -2.85
CA TYR A 62 1.08 6.73 -3.46
C TYR A 62 1.06 7.90 -4.46
N GLN A 63 1.55 9.06 -4.04
CA GLN A 63 1.58 10.26 -4.88
C GLN A 63 2.41 10.04 -6.15
N GLN A 64 3.55 9.40 -6.04
CA GLN A 64 4.42 9.13 -7.18
C GLN A 64 3.76 8.18 -8.18
N ILE A 65 3.15 7.10 -7.70
CA ILE A 65 2.45 6.15 -8.56
C ILE A 65 1.23 6.82 -9.20
N HIS A 66 0.46 7.58 -8.42
CA HIS A 66 -0.70 8.33 -8.92
C HIS A 66 -0.30 9.28 -10.06
N GLU A 67 0.79 10.04 -9.88
CA GLU A 67 1.29 10.97 -10.88
C GLU A 67 1.70 10.26 -12.17
N LEU A 68 2.38 9.14 -12.06
CA LEU A 68 2.79 8.36 -13.23
C LEU A 68 1.58 7.86 -14.02
N TYR A 69 0.53 7.42 -13.34
CA TYR A 69 -0.71 7.01 -14.01
C TYR A 69 -1.42 8.19 -14.66
N LYS A 70 -1.40 9.36 -14.03
CA LYS A 70 -1.97 10.58 -14.64
C LYS A 70 -1.23 10.94 -15.92
N GLU A 71 0.08 10.84 -15.91
CA GLU A 71 0.89 11.08 -17.10
C GLU A 71 0.57 10.12 -18.24
N GLN A 72 0.12 8.90 -17.93
CA GLN A 72 -0.37 7.93 -18.92
C GLN A 72 -1.78 8.26 -19.42
N GLY A 73 -2.44 9.24 -18.86
CA GLY A 73 -3.79 9.63 -19.27
C GLY A 73 -4.92 8.88 -18.57
N LEU A 74 -4.64 8.15 -17.49
CA LEU A 74 -5.68 7.45 -16.75
C LEU A 74 -6.55 8.44 -15.97
N SER A 75 -7.85 8.14 -15.87
CA SER A 75 -8.80 8.90 -15.05
C SER A 75 -8.60 8.58 -13.57
N GLU A 76 -9.10 9.45 -12.69
CA GLU A 76 -9.07 9.20 -11.24
C GLU A 76 -9.75 7.87 -10.90
N SER A 77 -10.87 7.57 -11.55
CA SER A 77 -11.59 6.31 -11.34
C SER A 77 -10.74 5.09 -11.71
N GLU A 78 -9.98 5.19 -12.79
CA GLU A 78 -9.07 4.11 -13.21
C GLU A 78 -7.90 3.96 -12.23
N ILE A 79 -7.34 5.08 -11.77
CA ILE A 79 -6.23 5.09 -10.82
C ILE A 79 -6.66 4.48 -9.49
N ASP A 80 -7.85 4.80 -9.01
CA ASP A 80 -8.37 4.28 -7.74
C ASP A 80 -8.47 2.76 -7.70
N LYS A 81 -8.58 2.12 -8.85
CA LYS A 81 -8.59 0.66 -8.95
C LYS A 81 -7.18 0.06 -8.92
N LEU A 82 -6.16 0.87 -9.15
CA LEU A 82 -4.77 0.42 -9.29
C LEU A 82 -3.91 0.76 -8.10
N VAL A 83 -4.22 1.84 -7.37
CA VAL A 83 -3.44 2.21 -6.20
C VAL A 83 -4.36 2.82 -5.14
N VAL A 84 -4.20 2.35 -3.90
CA VAL A 84 -4.97 2.83 -2.75
C VAL A 84 -4.02 3.20 -1.63
N LEU A 85 -4.30 4.33 -0.98
CA LEU A 85 -3.64 4.74 0.25
C LEU A 85 -4.67 4.76 1.36
N ASP A 86 -4.47 3.95 2.38
CA ASP A 86 -5.38 3.79 3.51
C ASP A 86 -4.60 4.08 4.80
N VAL A 87 -4.77 5.29 5.31
CA VAL A 87 -4.10 5.73 6.54
C VAL A 87 -5.10 5.59 7.69
N LYS A 88 -4.86 4.65 8.58
CA LYS A 88 -5.75 4.35 9.70
C LYS A 88 -5.45 5.27 10.88
N ASP A 89 -6.47 5.90 11.44
CA ASP A 89 -6.34 6.72 12.64
C ASP A 89 -6.32 5.85 13.91
N LYS A 90 -6.16 6.51 15.07
CA LYS A 90 -6.09 5.82 16.36
C LYS A 90 -7.36 5.03 16.68
N ASP A 91 -8.52 5.51 16.22
CA ASP A 91 -9.80 4.87 16.52
C ASP A 91 -9.91 3.48 15.91
N TYR A 92 -9.25 3.26 14.78
CA TYR A 92 -9.20 1.95 14.14
C TYR A 92 -8.57 0.90 15.05
N PHE A 93 -7.60 1.29 15.87
CA PHE A 93 -6.85 0.38 16.74
C PHE A 93 -7.50 0.22 18.13
N GLU A 94 -8.37 1.14 18.53
CA GLU A 94 -9.00 1.11 19.86
C GLU A 94 -9.89 -0.13 20.02
N GLY A 95 -9.80 -0.75 21.21
CA GLY A 95 -10.59 -1.95 21.53
C GLY A 95 -10.11 -3.22 20.83
N THR A 96 -8.95 -3.17 20.16
CA THR A 96 -8.35 -4.33 19.49
C THR A 96 -7.18 -4.88 20.31
N PRO A 97 -6.69 -6.10 19.99
CA PRO A 97 -5.48 -6.64 20.64
C PRO A 97 -4.20 -5.89 20.29
N VAL A 98 -4.22 -5.06 19.25
CA VAL A 98 -3.03 -4.32 18.78
C VAL A 98 -2.85 -3.07 19.63
N THR A 99 -1.71 -2.97 20.32
CA THR A 99 -1.43 -1.89 21.27
C THR A 99 -0.54 -0.79 20.69
N TYR A 100 -0.02 -0.98 19.48
CA TYR A 100 0.81 0.02 18.80
C TYR A 100 0.56 -0.07 17.28
N GLN A 101 0.63 1.07 16.61
CA GLN A 101 0.16 1.15 15.21
C GLN A 101 1.03 0.36 14.24
N HIS A 102 2.33 0.30 14.47
CA HIS A 102 3.23 -0.47 13.61
C HIS A 102 2.86 -1.96 13.58
N GLY A 103 2.21 -2.46 14.62
CA GLY A 103 1.72 -3.84 14.68
C GLY A 103 0.41 -4.07 13.94
N GLY A 104 -0.07 -3.09 13.17
CA GLY A 104 -1.38 -3.10 12.54
C GLY A 104 -1.63 -4.21 11.54
N GLY A 105 -0.59 -4.86 11.03
CA GLY A 105 -0.74 -5.96 10.06
C GLY A 105 -1.70 -7.06 10.53
N TYR A 106 -1.74 -7.32 11.81
CA TYR A 106 -2.69 -8.26 12.41
C TYR A 106 -4.15 -7.89 12.07
N LEU A 107 -4.48 -6.59 12.16
CA LEU A 107 -5.84 -6.10 11.85
C LEU A 107 -6.05 -6.01 10.34
N PHE A 108 -5.06 -5.51 9.61
CA PHE A 108 -5.18 -5.28 8.16
C PHE A 108 -5.48 -6.57 7.40
N CYS A 109 -4.81 -7.66 7.76
CA CYS A 109 -5.03 -8.96 7.12
C CYS A 109 -6.37 -9.60 7.50
N ARG A 110 -7.10 -9.04 8.46
CA ARG A 110 -8.43 -9.48 8.88
C ARG A 110 -9.53 -8.49 8.52
N ASP A 111 -9.15 -7.36 7.94
CA ASP A 111 -10.08 -6.31 7.55
C ASP A 111 -10.78 -6.72 6.25
N LYS A 112 -12.11 -6.80 6.30
CA LYS A 112 -12.92 -7.26 5.17
C LYS A 112 -12.84 -6.34 3.97
N GLU A 113 -12.73 -5.04 4.19
CA GLU A 113 -12.63 -4.07 3.10
C GLU A 113 -11.29 -4.18 2.40
N ILE A 114 -10.20 -4.26 3.16
CA ILE A 114 -8.85 -4.41 2.61
C ILE A 114 -8.73 -5.72 1.85
N MET A 115 -9.11 -6.82 2.49
CA MET A 115 -8.98 -8.14 1.88
C MET A 115 -9.94 -8.31 0.70
N GLY A 116 -11.13 -7.71 0.76
CA GLY A 116 -12.08 -7.68 -0.35
C GLY A 116 -11.50 -6.97 -1.56
N TRP A 117 -10.86 -5.82 -1.36
CA TRP A 117 -10.18 -5.12 -2.45
C TRP A 117 -9.11 -6.03 -3.09
N LEU A 118 -8.26 -6.63 -2.25
CA LEU A 118 -7.16 -7.47 -2.71
C LEU A 118 -7.63 -8.67 -3.53
N PHE A 119 -8.68 -9.36 -3.07
CA PHE A 119 -9.20 -10.55 -3.75
C PHE A 119 -10.01 -10.24 -5.00
N ASN A 120 -10.39 -8.98 -5.21
CA ASN A 120 -11.15 -8.56 -6.40
C ASN A 120 -10.26 -8.04 -7.53
N GLN A 121 -8.96 -8.19 -7.44
CA GLN A 121 -8.02 -7.75 -8.48
C GLN A 121 -7.75 -8.78 -9.57
#